data_5d0fab7f04a115316bba2e2681151dbe
#
_entry.id   5d0fab7f04a115316bba2e2681151dbe
#
_cell.length_a   1.000
_cell.length_b   1.000
_cell.length_c   1.000
_cell.angle_alpha   90.00
_cell.angle_beta   90.00
_cell.angle_gamma   90.00
#
_symmetry.space_group_name_H-M   'P 1'
#
loop_
_entity.id
_entity.type
_entity.pdbx_description
1 polymer ?
#
loop_
_entity_poly.entity_id
_entity_poly.type
_entity_poly.pdbx_seq_one_letter_code
_entity_poly.pdbx_strand_id
1 'polypeptide(L)'
;MPTKVEETGRLALRAASGEQKAFNELYAATVETAYYTATLVLTSQEDIADALQISYMKAFAHIGELEHPESFEKWLKKIVINECRNYLRDNGKHIFSTVYIGGSYDDVEGSDLTVDIAGNEELRRTLDEILSSLPEKQRVCVNLFYYEKYSVAEIAALLGISEGTVKSRLHYGRRTLERKYKRSSEGKRFYGVAVVPAVAALLAYKAGKSSAPAAVKNVTGSVVAA
;
A
#
# COMPACT_ATOMS: atom_id res chain seq x y z
N MET A 1 19.79 15.62 -12.88
CA MET A 1 19.28 15.69 -11.51
C MET A 1 19.18 14.26 -10.96
N PRO A 2 19.54 14.01 -9.69
CA PRO A 2 19.41 12.68 -9.11
C PRO A 2 17.92 12.26 -9.11
N THR A 3 17.67 10.98 -9.27
CA THR A 3 16.33 10.44 -9.14
C THR A 3 15.90 10.47 -7.66
N LYS A 4 14.58 10.43 -7.40
CA LYS A 4 14.05 10.35 -6.01
C LYS A 4 14.69 9.19 -5.22
N VAL A 5 14.91 8.06 -5.89
CA VAL A 5 15.53 6.85 -5.29
C VAL A 5 16.98 7.11 -4.87
N GLU A 6 17.77 7.77 -5.73
CA GLU A 6 19.16 8.10 -5.42
C GLU A 6 19.26 9.13 -4.28
N GLU A 7 18.34 10.09 -4.25
CA GLU A 7 18.29 11.09 -3.18
C GLU A 7 17.92 10.44 -1.83
N THR A 8 16.89 9.61 -1.80
CA THR A 8 16.47 8.87 -0.61
C THR A 8 17.58 7.94 -0.12
N GLY A 9 18.30 7.26 -1.02
CA GLY A 9 19.42 6.41 -0.66
C GLY A 9 20.59 7.18 -0.01
N ARG A 10 20.91 8.37 -0.53
CA ARG A 10 21.92 9.25 0.08
C ARG A 10 21.52 9.73 1.47
N LEU A 11 20.26 10.10 1.64
CA LEU A 11 19.72 10.49 2.95
C LEU A 11 19.77 9.34 3.93
N ALA A 12 19.46 8.11 3.49
CA ALA A 12 19.53 6.92 4.33
C ALA A 12 20.96 6.63 4.81
N LEU A 13 21.97 6.77 3.95
CA LEU A 13 23.38 6.63 4.35
C LEU A 13 23.82 7.66 5.39
N ARG A 14 23.43 8.93 5.21
CA ARG A 14 23.74 10.00 6.16
C ARG A 14 23.02 9.78 7.51
N ALA A 15 21.77 9.35 7.46
CA ALA A 15 21.02 8.98 8.66
C ALA A 15 21.66 7.79 9.38
N ALA A 16 22.08 6.75 8.66
CA ALA A 16 22.80 5.61 9.24
C ALA A 16 24.13 5.98 9.92
N SER A 17 24.77 7.08 9.49
CA SER A 17 25.94 7.65 10.18
C SER A 17 25.61 8.52 11.40
N GLY A 18 24.32 8.64 11.77
CA GLY A 18 23.85 9.40 12.93
C GLY A 18 23.59 10.90 12.67
N GLU A 19 23.57 11.33 11.40
CA GLU A 19 23.29 12.74 11.08
C GLU A 19 21.80 13.06 11.33
N GLN A 20 21.53 13.82 12.39
CA GLN A 20 20.18 14.20 12.83
C GLN A 20 19.35 14.89 11.75
N LYS A 21 19.99 15.77 10.97
CA LYS A 21 19.31 16.48 9.88
C LYS A 21 18.86 15.54 8.78
N ALA A 22 19.66 14.51 8.49
CA ALA A 22 19.33 13.50 7.47
C ALA A 22 18.10 12.67 7.85
N PHE A 23 17.87 12.37 9.14
CA PHE A 23 16.64 11.72 9.59
C PHE A 23 15.40 12.56 9.27
N ASN A 24 15.44 13.87 9.55
CA ASN A 24 14.32 14.76 9.28
C ASN A 24 14.05 14.89 7.78
N GLU A 25 15.11 15.02 6.98
CA GLU A 25 15.02 15.09 5.52
C GLU A 25 14.46 13.77 4.94
N LEU A 26 14.93 12.62 5.44
CA LEU A 26 14.47 11.30 5.02
C LEU A 26 13.00 11.06 5.38
N TYR A 27 12.59 11.46 6.60
CA TYR A 27 11.19 11.43 7.01
C TYR A 27 10.34 12.27 6.07
N ALA A 28 10.69 13.53 5.83
CA ALA A 28 9.95 14.43 4.96
C ALA A 28 9.83 13.91 3.52
N ALA A 29 10.90 13.27 3.01
CA ALA A 29 10.93 12.70 1.66
C ALA A 29 10.04 11.45 1.49
N THR A 30 9.75 10.73 2.59
CA THR A 30 9.08 9.41 2.52
C THR A 30 7.72 9.34 3.20
N VAL A 31 7.36 10.33 4.06
CA VAL A 31 6.13 10.28 4.87
C VAL A 31 4.84 10.19 4.05
N GLU A 32 4.76 10.86 2.90
CA GLU A 32 3.58 10.79 2.02
C GLU A 32 3.37 9.38 1.47
N THR A 33 4.45 8.75 1.02
CA THR A 33 4.42 7.37 0.50
C THR A 33 4.10 6.37 1.62
N ALA A 34 4.70 6.53 2.79
CA ALA A 34 4.45 5.68 3.95
C ALA A 34 3.00 5.81 4.44
N TYR A 35 2.47 7.03 4.51
CA TYR A 35 1.08 7.31 4.87
C TYR A 35 0.13 6.62 3.89
N TYR A 36 0.33 6.81 2.58
CA TYR A 36 -0.50 6.15 1.58
C TYR A 36 -0.44 4.62 1.72
N THR A 37 0.75 4.05 1.91
CA THR A 37 0.91 2.60 2.14
C THR A 37 0.10 2.12 3.35
N ALA A 38 0.10 2.87 4.45
CA ALA A 38 -0.71 2.54 5.63
C ALA A 38 -2.22 2.60 5.33
N THR A 39 -2.70 3.56 4.51
CA THR A 39 -4.11 3.66 4.10
C THR A 39 -4.60 2.46 3.28
N LEU A 40 -3.70 1.72 2.64
CA LEU A 40 -4.05 0.49 1.93
C LEU A 40 -4.48 -0.65 2.88
N VAL A 41 -4.06 -0.56 4.14
CA VAL A 41 -4.30 -1.57 5.19
C VAL A 41 -5.27 -1.08 6.26
N LEU A 42 -5.06 0.12 6.78
CA LEU A 42 -5.86 0.74 7.84
C LEU A 42 -6.81 1.79 7.28
N THR A 43 -7.91 2.06 7.99
CA THR A 43 -8.92 3.04 7.59
C THR A 43 -9.04 4.22 8.57
N SER A 44 -8.67 4.04 9.84
CA SER A 44 -8.69 5.10 10.85
C SER A 44 -7.43 5.95 10.73
N GLN A 45 -7.58 7.27 10.75
CA GLN A 45 -6.44 8.20 10.70
C GLN A 45 -5.57 8.11 11.97
N GLU A 46 -6.18 7.86 13.12
CA GLU A 46 -5.49 7.67 14.40
C GLU A 46 -4.62 6.41 14.36
N ASP A 47 -5.21 5.28 13.95
CA ASP A 47 -4.52 3.99 13.80
C ASP A 47 -3.34 4.10 12.83
N ILE A 48 -3.52 4.85 11.73
CA ILE A 48 -2.48 5.10 10.73
C ILE A 48 -1.34 5.91 11.33
N ALA A 49 -1.64 6.97 12.09
CA ALA A 49 -0.62 7.81 12.72
C ALA A 49 0.23 7.01 13.70
N ASP A 50 -0.39 6.20 14.55
CA ASP A 50 0.30 5.34 15.52
C ASP A 50 1.18 4.29 14.83
N ALA A 51 0.64 3.60 13.81
CA ALA A 51 1.40 2.62 13.05
C ALA A 51 2.60 3.25 12.35
N LEU A 52 2.47 4.46 11.80
CA LEU A 52 3.57 5.18 11.16
C LEU A 52 4.63 5.62 12.17
N GLN A 53 4.24 6.13 13.33
CA GLN A 53 5.18 6.50 14.38
C GLN A 53 6.06 5.32 14.77
N ILE A 54 5.45 4.17 15.06
CA ILE A 54 6.18 2.93 15.40
C ILE A 54 7.05 2.48 14.23
N SER A 55 6.54 2.57 13.00
CA SER A 55 7.29 2.18 11.79
C SER A 55 8.56 3.00 11.62
N TYR A 56 8.50 4.32 11.78
CA TYR A 56 9.67 5.18 11.67
C TYR A 56 10.66 4.99 12.82
N MET A 57 10.18 4.82 14.06
CA MET A 57 11.06 4.47 15.19
C MET A 57 11.84 3.20 14.88
N LYS A 58 11.19 2.13 14.40
CA LYS A 58 11.86 0.88 14.01
C LYS A 58 12.81 1.07 12.83
N ALA A 59 12.37 1.79 11.80
CA ALA A 59 13.20 2.04 10.63
C ALA A 59 14.49 2.78 11.01
N PHE A 60 14.39 3.82 11.82
CA PHE A 60 15.57 4.59 12.23
C PHE A 60 16.47 3.83 13.21
N ALA A 61 15.90 3.01 14.10
CA ALA A 61 16.69 2.17 14.98
C ALA A 61 17.54 1.13 14.22
N HIS A 62 17.07 0.66 13.06
CA HIS A 62 17.70 -0.39 12.26
C HIS A 62 18.26 0.10 10.91
N ILE A 63 18.30 1.42 10.67
CA ILE A 63 18.74 1.97 9.37
C ILE A 63 20.17 1.58 9.02
N GLY A 64 21.03 1.39 10.03
CA GLY A 64 22.42 0.95 9.85
C GLY A 64 22.58 -0.49 9.36
N GLU A 65 21.52 -1.30 9.44
CA GLU A 65 21.50 -2.70 8.97
C GLU A 65 21.10 -2.81 7.49
N LEU A 66 20.74 -1.68 6.85
CA LEU A 66 20.27 -1.68 5.48
C LEU A 66 21.44 -1.81 4.49
N GLU A 67 21.60 -3.00 3.90
CA GLU A 67 22.68 -3.29 2.94
C GLU A 67 22.59 -2.45 1.65
N HIS A 68 21.36 -2.09 1.24
CA HIS A 68 21.04 -1.36 0.02
C HIS A 68 20.28 -0.06 0.32
N PRO A 69 20.97 1.06 0.61
CA PRO A 69 20.35 2.34 1.00
C PRO A 69 19.34 2.87 -0.03
N GLU A 70 19.54 2.60 -1.32
CA GLU A 70 18.62 2.93 -2.40
C GLU A 70 17.28 2.19 -2.28
N SER A 71 17.24 1.10 -1.52
CA SER A 71 16.02 0.32 -1.26
C SER A 71 15.25 0.79 -0.02
N PHE A 72 15.66 1.89 0.63
CA PHE A 72 15.07 2.38 1.89
C PHE A 72 13.55 2.51 1.81
N GLU A 73 13.00 3.13 0.75
CA GLU A 73 11.55 3.33 0.62
C GLU A 73 10.80 1.98 0.55
N LYS A 74 11.33 1.00 -0.21
CA LYS A 74 10.74 -0.33 -0.29
C LYS A 74 10.84 -1.08 1.05
N TRP A 75 11.93 -0.94 1.75
CA TRP A 75 12.15 -1.52 3.07
C TRP A 75 11.22 -0.88 4.12
N LEU A 76 11.10 0.46 4.14
CA LEU A 76 10.16 1.18 5.00
C LEU A 76 8.72 0.73 4.78
N LYS A 77 8.27 0.58 3.53
CA LYS A 77 6.93 0.08 3.20
C LYS A 77 6.64 -1.28 3.83
N LYS A 78 7.63 -2.19 3.82
CA LYS A 78 7.48 -3.50 4.49
C LYS A 78 7.28 -3.35 6.00
N ILE A 79 8.04 -2.45 6.64
CA ILE A 79 7.87 -2.16 8.06
C ILE A 79 6.47 -1.60 8.31
N VAL A 80 6.02 -0.62 7.54
CA VAL A 80 4.68 -0.01 7.67
C VAL A 80 3.57 -1.06 7.54
N ILE A 81 3.61 -1.92 6.53
CA ILE A 81 2.61 -2.97 6.36
C ILE A 81 2.61 -3.95 7.55
N ASN A 82 3.79 -4.31 8.05
CA ASN A 82 3.92 -5.18 9.21
C ASN A 82 3.34 -4.55 10.49
N GLU A 83 3.60 -3.25 10.72
CA GLU A 83 3.03 -2.56 11.88
C GLU A 83 1.51 -2.40 11.75
N CYS A 84 0.99 -2.06 10.57
CA CYS A 84 -0.45 -2.04 10.33
C CYS A 84 -1.09 -3.41 10.60
N ARG A 85 -0.43 -4.50 10.18
CA ARG A 85 -0.89 -5.88 10.46
C ARG A 85 -0.88 -6.19 11.96
N ASN A 86 0.19 -5.84 12.67
CA ASN A 86 0.32 -6.04 14.10
C ASN A 86 -0.79 -5.29 14.85
N TYR A 87 -1.02 -4.04 14.47
CA TYR A 87 -2.10 -3.22 15.02
C TYR A 87 -3.47 -3.89 14.87
N LEU A 88 -3.80 -4.41 13.69
CA LEU A 88 -5.06 -5.12 13.45
C LEU A 88 -5.17 -6.40 14.25
N ARG A 89 -4.08 -7.15 14.42
CA ARG A 89 -4.04 -8.37 15.23
C ARG A 89 -4.28 -8.05 16.71
N ASP A 90 -3.60 -7.05 17.24
CA ASP A 90 -3.62 -6.72 18.67
C ASP A 90 -4.97 -6.09 19.09
N ASN A 91 -5.67 -5.44 18.15
CA ASN A 91 -7.03 -4.92 18.35
C ASN A 91 -8.15 -5.95 18.03
N GLY A 92 -7.83 -7.25 17.98
CA GLY A 92 -8.81 -8.32 17.78
C GLY A 92 -9.44 -8.38 16.40
N LYS A 93 -8.98 -7.55 15.45
CA LYS A 93 -9.40 -7.60 14.05
C LYS A 93 -8.63 -8.71 13.35
N HIS A 94 -9.04 -9.95 13.51
CA HIS A 94 -8.43 -11.12 12.85
C HIS A 94 -8.62 -11.11 11.33
N ILE A 95 -8.11 -10.07 10.66
CA ILE A 95 -8.16 -9.93 9.20
C ILE A 95 -7.34 -11.04 8.53
N PHE A 96 -6.40 -11.61 9.25
CA PHE A 96 -5.42 -12.56 8.73
C PHE A 96 -5.66 -14.03 9.15
N SER A 97 -6.84 -14.36 9.73
CA SER A 97 -7.16 -15.76 10.00
C SER A 97 -7.37 -16.55 8.68
N THR A 98 -6.75 -17.71 8.62
CA THR A 98 -6.70 -18.58 7.45
C THR A 98 -8.04 -19.28 7.25
N VAL A 99 -8.75 -18.96 6.16
CA VAL A 99 -9.80 -19.83 5.61
C VAL A 99 -9.30 -20.29 4.24
N TYR A 100 -8.91 -21.55 4.16
CA TYR A 100 -8.52 -22.20 2.91
C TYR A 100 -9.78 -22.60 2.15
N ILE A 101 -10.01 -21.99 1.00
CA ILE A 101 -11.00 -22.47 0.03
C ILE A 101 -10.20 -22.83 -1.22
N GLY A 102 -10.03 -24.12 -1.44
CA GLY A 102 -9.31 -24.66 -2.60
C GLY A 102 -9.99 -24.24 -3.91
N GLY A 103 -9.19 -23.87 -4.88
CA GLY A 103 -9.61 -23.55 -6.26
C GLY A 103 -8.39 -23.43 -7.15
N SER A 104 -8.49 -23.86 -8.39
CA SER A 104 -7.48 -23.59 -9.43
C SER A 104 -7.60 -22.13 -9.83
N TYR A 105 -6.47 -21.41 -9.88
CA TYR A 105 -6.45 -19.97 -10.15
C TYR A 105 -5.57 -19.73 -11.38
N ASP A 106 -6.18 -19.28 -12.47
CA ASP A 106 -5.46 -18.85 -13.66
C ASP A 106 -4.83 -17.48 -13.40
N ASP A 107 -3.54 -17.36 -13.68
CA ASP A 107 -2.83 -16.08 -13.71
C ASP A 107 -3.33 -15.30 -14.92
N VAL A 108 -4.14 -14.28 -14.66
CA VAL A 108 -4.54 -13.33 -15.69
C VAL A 108 -3.46 -12.26 -15.78
N GLU A 109 -2.63 -12.35 -16.81
CA GLU A 109 -1.74 -11.27 -17.23
C GLU A 109 -2.56 -10.01 -17.49
N GLY A 110 -2.12 -8.88 -16.90
CA GLY A 110 -2.79 -7.61 -17.09
C GLY A 110 -2.62 -7.10 -18.52
N SER A 111 -3.71 -6.86 -19.22
CA SER A 111 -3.66 -6.13 -20.48
C SER A 111 -3.28 -4.67 -20.24
N ASP A 112 -2.29 -4.16 -20.97
CA ASP A 112 -1.83 -2.75 -20.97
C ASP A 112 -2.85 -1.81 -21.63
N LEU A 113 -4.07 -1.76 -21.12
CA LEU A 113 -5.03 -0.73 -21.51
C LEU A 113 -4.86 0.48 -20.57
N THR A 114 -4.15 1.50 -21.07
CA THR A 114 -4.05 2.79 -20.40
C THR A 114 -5.43 3.47 -20.40
N VAL A 115 -6.10 3.41 -19.26
CA VAL A 115 -7.35 4.16 -19.05
C VAL A 115 -6.98 5.53 -18.51
N ASP A 116 -7.43 6.60 -19.16
CA ASP A 116 -7.28 7.96 -18.62
C ASP A 116 -8.22 8.13 -17.40
N ILE A 117 -7.68 7.77 -16.24
CA ILE A 117 -8.33 7.95 -14.95
C ILE A 117 -8.30 9.42 -14.53
N ALA A 118 -7.29 10.20 -14.95
CA ALA A 118 -7.10 11.56 -14.49
C ALA A 118 -8.18 12.51 -15.00
N GLY A 119 -8.61 12.35 -16.25
CA GLY A 119 -9.66 13.16 -16.89
C GLY A 119 -11.09 12.74 -16.57
N ASN A 120 -11.32 11.57 -15.93
CA ASN A 120 -12.67 11.01 -15.73
C ASN A 120 -13.06 10.86 -14.27
N GLU A 121 -13.68 11.90 -13.70
CA GLU A 121 -14.09 11.93 -12.28
C GLU A 121 -15.20 10.90 -11.95
N GLU A 122 -16.13 10.68 -12.84
CA GLU A 122 -17.23 9.74 -12.61
C GLU A 122 -16.72 8.30 -12.59
N LEU A 123 -15.81 7.96 -13.50
CA LEU A 123 -15.14 6.66 -13.50
C LEU A 123 -14.31 6.47 -12.21
N ARG A 124 -13.56 7.50 -11.77
CA ARG A 124 -12.80 7.43 -10.51
C ARG A 124 -13.70 7.15 -9.33
N ARG A 125 -14.80 7.88 -9.21
CA ARG A 125 -15.78 7.70 -8.12
C ARG A 125 -16.35 6.29 -8.13
N THR A 126 -16.80 5.82 -9.29
CA THR A 126 -17.35 4.47 -9.45
C THR A 126 -16.34 3.39 -9.06
N LEU A 127 -15.09 3.50 -9.51
CA LEU A 127 -14.04 2.53 -9.18
C LEU A 127 -13.68 2.56 -7.69
N ASP A 128 -13.66 3.75 -7.07
CA ASP A 128 -13.39 3.90 -5.63
C ASP A 128 -14.50 3.30 -4.76
N GLU A 129 -15.76 3.53 -5.13
CA GLU A 129 -16.92 2.91 -4.48
C GLU A 129 -16.88 1.38 -4.58
N ILE A 130 -16.54 0.85 -5.76
CA ILE A 130 -16.44 -0.58 -6.00
C ILE A 130 -15.28 -1.18 -5.19
N LEU A 131 -14.12 -0.55 -5.19
CA LEU A 131 -12.94 -0.99 -4.42
C LEU A 131 -13.22 -0.96 -2.91
N SER A 132 -13.81 0.12 -2.42
CA SER A 132 -14.17 0.30 -1.01
C SER A 132 -15.22 -0.71 -0.54
N SER A 133 -16.05 -1.21 -1.46
CA SER A 133 -17.06 -2.23 -1.17
C SER A 133 -16.51 -3.65 -1.04
N LEU A 134 -15.24 -3.88 -1.34
CA LEU A 134 -14.62 -5.18 -1.11
C LEU A 134 -14.50 -5.46 0.38
N PRO A 135 -14.69 -6.72 0.81
CA PRO A 135 -14.26 -7.13 2.15
C PRO A 135 -12.79 -6.75 2.38
N GLU A 136 -12.48 -6.21 3.56
CA GLU A 136 -11.16 -5.68 3.90
C GLU A 136 -10.01 -6.64 3.56
N LYS A 137 -10.18 -7.94 3.87
CA LYS A 137 -9.21 -9.00 3.56
C LYS A 137 -8.88 -9.12 2.07
N GLN A 138 -9.87 -8.91 1.20
CA GLN A 138 -9.70 -8.95 -0.25
C GLN A 138 -9.08 -7.65 -0.74
N ARG A 139 -9.56 -6.50 -0.24
CA ARG A 139 -9.09 -5.17 -0.61
C ARG A 139 -7.60 -5.01 -0.33
N VAL A 140 -7.13 -5.43 0.85
CA VAL A 140 -5.70 -5.39 1.20
C VAL A 140 -4.87 -6.20 0.21
N CYS A 141 -5.24 -7.44 -0.10
CA CYS A 141 -4.52 -8.26 -1.07
C CYS A 141 -4.52 -7.63 -2.49
N VAL A 142 -5.66 -7.07 -2.92
CA VAL A 142 -5.78 -6.36 -4.21
C VAL A 142 -4.85 -5.15 -4.26
N ASN A 143 -4.84 -4.34 -3.21
CA ASN A 143 -3.99 -3.15 -3.11
C ASN A 143 -2.49 -3.51 -3.17
N LEU A 144 -2.07 -4.49 -2.37
CA LEU A 144 -0.67 -4.93 -2.33
C LEU A 144 -0.21 -5.53 -3.66
N PHE A 145 -1.07 -6.30 -4.33
CA PHE A 145 -0.73 -6.95 -5.59
C PHE A 145 -0.71 -5.97 -6.77
N TYR A 146 -1.76 -5.16 -6.93
CA TYR A 146 -1.91 -4.32 -8.13
C TYR A 146 -1.23 -2.97 -8.03
N TYR A 147 -1.15 -2.38 -6.85
CA TYR A 147 -0.50 -1.09 -6.67
C TYR A 147 0.96 -1.23 -6.21
N GLU A 148 1.20 -1.93 -5.10
CA GLU A 148 2.56 -2.07 -4.56
C GLU A 148 3.41 -3.10 -5.31
N LYS A 149 2.80 -3.88 -6.25
CA LYS A 149 3.46 -4.87 -7.09
C LYS A 149 4.16 -5.99 -6.31
N TYR A 150 3.67 -6.31 -5.11
CA TYR A 150 4.15 -7.48 -4.38
C TYR A 150 3.67 -8.77 -5.04
N SER A 151 4.55 -9.76 -5.13
CA SER A 151 4.20 -11.12 -5.53
C SER A 151 3.28 -11.80 -4.50
N VAL A 152 2.62 -12.87 -4.90
CA VAL A 152 1.76 -13.68 -4.00
C VAL A 152 2.56 -14.17 -2.78
N ALA A 153 3.80 -14.61 -2.99
CA ALA A 153 4.67 -15.08 -1.92
C ALA A 153 5.05 -13.94 -0.94
N GLU A 154 5.38 -12.76 -1.45
CA GLU A 154 5.68 -11.60 -0.61
C GLU A 154 4.45 -11.16 0.19
N ILE A 155 3.26 -11.13 -0.42
CA ILE A 155 2.00 -10.80 0.28
C ILE A 155 1.72 -11.83 1.37
N ALA A 156 1.92 -13.13 1.08
CA ALA A 156 1.74 -14.20 2.06
C ALA A 156 2.65 -14.02 3.27
N ALA A 157 3.93 -13.75 3.03
CA ALA A 157 4.91 -13.47 4.09
C ALA A 157 4.56 -12.19 4.89
N LEU A 158 4.24 -11.08 4.20
CA LEU A 158 3.87 -9.81 4.83
C LEU A 158 2.63 -9.93 5.71
N LEU A 159 1.61 -10.66 5.23
CA LEU A 159 0.34 -10.79 5.94
C LEU A 159 0.30 -11.98 6.92
N GLY A 160 1.32 -12.86 6.91
CA GLY A 160 1.37 -14.06 7.75
C GLY A 160 0.27 -15.07 7.42
N ILE A 161 -0.04 -15.25 6.14
CA ILE A 161 -1.06 -16.19 5.62
C ILE A 161 -0.46 -17.08 4.53
N SER A 162 -1.16 -18.16 4.16
CA SER A 162 -0.69 -19.01 3.07
C SER A 162 -0.86 -18.34 1.69
N GLU A 163 0.00 -18.70 0.72
CA GLU A 163 -0.15 -18.25 -0.67
C GLU A 163 -1.50 -18.63 -1.26
N GLY A 164 -2.03 -19.81 -0.91
CA GLY A 164 -3.36 -20.23 -1.31
C GLY A 164 -4.46 -19.29 -0.82
N THR A 165 -4.30 -18.74 0.40
CA THR A 165 -5.21 -17.74 0.95
C THR A 165 -5.09 -16.41 0.18
N VAL A 166 -3.88 -15.98 -0.20
CA VAL A 166 -3.69 -14.78 -1.02
C VAL A 166 -4.34 -14.96 -2.39
N LYS A 167 -4.07 -16.08 -3.07
CA LYS A 167 -4.65 -16.41 -4.38
C LYS A 167 -6.17 -16.40 -4.34
N SER A 168 -6.79 -17.02 -3.34
CA SER A 168 -8.25 -17.03 -3.20
C SER A 168 -8.81 -15.62 -2.95
N ARG A 169 -8.17 -14.80 -2.09
CA ARG A 169 -8.60 -13.42 -1.85
C ARG A 169 -8.49 -12.55 -3.11
N LEU A 170 -7.42 -12.68 -3.87
CA LEU A 170 -7.26 -12.00 -5.16
C LEU A 170 -8.32 -12.45 -6.17
N HIS A 171 -8.58 -13.75 -6.27
CA HIS A 171 -9.61 -14.29 -7.18
C HIS A 171 -11.01 -13.72 -6.85
N TYR A 172 -11.45 -13.84 -5.59
CA TYR A 172 -12.76 -13.34 -5.19
C TYR A 172 -12.85 -11.82 -5.24
N GLY A 173 -11.75 -11.11 -4.92
CA GLY A 173 -11.64 -9.67 -5.07
C GLY A 173 -11.85 -9.25 -6.53
N ARG A 174 -11.09 -9.83 -7.47
CA ARG A 174 -11.24 -9.59 -8.93
C ARG A 174 -12.66 -9.84 -9.41
N ARG A 175 -13.21 -11.02 -9.08
CA ARG A 175 -14.58 -11.38 -9.49
C ARG A 175 -15.63 -10.40 -8.96
N THR A 176 -15.45 -9.89 -7.76
CA THR A 176 -16.37 -8.89 -7.18
C THR A 176 -16.21 -7.54 -7.87
N LEU A 177 -14.98 -7.10 -8.14
CA LEU A 177 -14.70 -5.87 -8.90
C LEU A 177 -15.35 -5.93 -10.29
N GLU A 178 -15.12 -7.00 -11.05
CA GLU A 178 -15.68 -7.20 -12.39
C GLU A 178 -17.21 -7.19 -12.38
N ARG A 179 -17.81 -7.96 -11.48
CA ARG A 179 -19.28 -8.04 -11.39
C ARG A 179 -19.91 -6.69 -11.07
N LYS A 180 -19.33 -5.92 -10.13
CA LYS A 180 -19.86 -4.62 -9.75
C LYS A 180 -19.62 -3.59 -10.85
N TYR A 181 -18.44 -3.59 -11.47
CA TYR A 181 -18.12 -2.70 -12.57
C TYR A 181 -19.07 -2.90 -13.77
N LYS A 182 -19.27 -4.15 -14.20
CA LYS A 182 -20.23 -4.48 -15.29
C LYS A 182 -21.67 -4.03 -15.02
N ARG A 183 -22.05 -3.89 -13.75
CA ARG A 183 -23.38 -3.42 -13.35
C ARG A 183 -23.49 -1.90 -13.21
N SER A 184 -22.37 -1.20 -13.14
CA SER A 184 -22.34 0.26 -13.04
C SER A 184 -22.65 0.92 -14.39
N SER A 185 -23.02 2.21 -14.36
CA SER A 185 -23.18 3.03 -15.56
C SER A 185 -21.88 3.11 -16.37
N GLU A 186 -20.77 3.29 -15.69
CA GLU A 186 -19.45 3.39 -16.29
C GLU A 186 -18.99 2.06 -16.92
N GLY A 187 -19.30 0.93 -16.32
CA GLY A 187 -19.02 -0.37 -16.93
C GLY A 187 -19.81 -0.64 -18.20
N LYS A 188 -20.99 -0.03 -18.34
CA LYS A 188 -21.79 -0.05 -19.57
C LYS A 188 -21.23 0.92 -20.62
N ARG A 189 -20.77 2.09 -20.19
CA ARG A 189 -20.24 3.15 -21.05
C ARG A 189 -18.84 2.79 -21.60
N PHE A 190 -17.99 2.21 -20.75
CA PHE A 190 -16.64 1.78 -21.11
C PHE A 190 -16.59 0.25 -21.30
N TYR A 191 -17.48 -0.27 -22.12
CA TYR A 191 -17.52 -1.70 -22.45
C TYR A 191 -16.18 -2.13 -23.07
N GLY A 192 -15.50 -3.11 -22.44
CA GLY A 192 -14.18 -3.59 -22.88
C GLY A 192 -13.00 -3.09 -22.04
N VAL A 193 -13.19 -2.10 -21.17
CA VAL A 193 -12.15 -1.72 -20.22
C VAL A 193 -12.05 -2.78 -19.12
N ALA A 194 -10.85 -3.36 -18.98
CA ALA A 194 -10.59 -4.30 -17.90
C ALA A 194 -10.57 -3.56 -16.55
N VAL A 195 -11.46 -3.96 -15.63
CA VAL A 195 -11.62 -3.29 -14.32
C VAL A 195 -10.35 -3.32 -13.47
N VAL A 196 -9.55 -4.37 -13.60
CA VAL A 196 -8.35 -4.55 -12.78
C VAL A 196 -7.25 -3.53 -13.12
N PRO A 197 -6.85 -3.32 -14.39
CA PRO A 197 -5.99 -2.21 -14.76
C PRO A 197 -6.55 -0.83 -14.38
N ALA A 198 -7.86 -0.62 -14.52
CA ALA A 198 -8.50 0.63 -14.11
C ALA A 198 -8.39 0.87 -12.59
N VAL A 199 -8.56 -0.17 -11.78
CA VAL A 199 -8.35 -0.09 -10.31
C VAL A 199 -6.88 0.19 -9.98
N ALA A 200 -5.93 -0.45 -10.66
CA ALA A 200 -4.50 -0.16 -10.47
C ALA A 200 -4.17 1.30 -10.81
N ALA A 201 -4.72 1.83 -11.91
CA ALA A 201 -4.56 3.23 -12.29
C ALA A 201 -5.23 4.19 -11.28
N LEU A 202 -6.40 3.84 -10.72
CA LEU A 202 -7.05 4.60 -9.65
C LEU A 202 -6.16 4.66 -8.40
N LEU A 203 -5.59 3.54 -7.98
CA LEU A 203 -4.71 3.51 -6.81
C LEU A 203 -3.46 4.36 -7.02
N ALA A 204 -2.84 4.30 -8.21
CA ALA A 204 -1.72 5.16 -8.58
C ALA A 204 -2.09 6.66 -8.58
N TYR A 205 -3.27 7.01 -9.11
CA TYR A 205 -3.80 8.38 -9.07
C TYR A 205 -4.01 8.86 -7.63
N LYS A 206 -4.62 8.04 -6.78
CA LYS A 206 -4.83 8.37 -5.34
C LYS A 206 -3.51 8.57 -4.60
N ALA A 207 -2.52 7.75 -4.88
CA ALA A 207 -1.18 7.90 -4.30
C ALA A 207 -0.56 9.26 -4.63
N GLY A 208 -0.65 9.69 -5.90
CA GLY A 208 -0.15 10.99 -6.34
C GLY A 208 -0.92 12.20 -5.78
N LYS A 209 -2.13 11.98 -5.26
CA LYS A 209 -2.97 13.01 -4.61
C LYS A 209 -3.03 12.88 -3.09
N SER A 210 -2.48 11.79 -2.54
CA SER A 210 -2.46 11.58 -1.09
C SER A 210 -1.57 12.61 -0.42
N SER A 211 -2.05 13.16 0.67
CA SER A 211 -1.27 14.05 1.52
C SER A 211 -1.44 13.59 2.97
N ALA A 212 -0.32 13.31 3.61
CA ALA A 212 -0.32 12.96 5.03
C ALA A 212 -0.84 14.15 5.85
N PRO A 213 -1.74 13.92 6.84
CA PRO A 213 -2.22 14.96 7.73
C PRO A 213 -1.08 15.68 8.46
N ALA A 214 -1.29 16.93 8.85
CA ALA A 214 -0.30 17.71 9.57
C ALA A 214 0.19 17.01 10.87
N ALA A 215 -0.71 16.30 11.55
CA ALA A 215 -0.36 15.51 12.72
C ALA A 215 0.70 14.44 12.43
N VAL A 216 0.63 13.78 11.27
CA VAL A 216 1.63 12.79 10.84
C VAL A 216 2.92 13.46 10.39
N LYS A 217 2.83 14.60 9.68
CA LYS A 217 4.02 15.34 9.19
C LYS A 217 4.89 15.90 10.31
N ASN A 218 4.30 16.22 11.44
CA ASN A 218 4.96 16.89 12.58
C ASN A 218 5.56 15.91 13.62
N VAL A 219 5.54 14.62 13.39
CA VAL A 219 6.02 13.60 14.35
C VAL A 219 7.54 13.54 14.47
N THR A 220 8.29 14.27 13.61
CA THR A 220 9.76 14.26 13.59
C THR A 220 10.42 14.51 14.95
N GLY A 221 9.83 15.34 15.81
CA GLY A 221 10.38 15.64 17.15
C GLY A 221 10.37 14.44 18.10
N SER A 222 9.37 13.57 18.03
CA SER A 222 9.22 12.40 18.92
C SER A 222 9.97 11.17 18.41
N VAL A 223 10.11 11.02 17.10
CA VAL A 223 10.72 9.82 16.48
C VAL A 223 12.23 9.89 16.52
N VAL A 224 12.79 11.09 16.54
CA VAL A 224 14.23 11.31 16.44
C VAL A 224 14.89 11.50 17.82
N ALA A 225 14.09 11.67 18.88
CA ALA A 225 14.55 11.80 20.26
C ALA A 225 14.55 10.48 21.05
N ALA A 226 14.14 9.38 20.44
CA ALA A 226 14.11 8.02 21.02
C ALA A 226 15.25 7.17 20.48
#